data_c52829b8efe37ddca7a4e72c7dc5ecc0
#
_entry.id   c52829b8efe37ddca7a4e72c7dc5ecc0
#
_cell.length_a   1.000
_cell.length_b   1.000
_cell.length_c   1.000
_cell.angle_alpha   90.00
_cell.angle_beta   90.00
_cell.angle_gamma   90.00
#
_symmetry.space_group_name_H-M   'P 1'
#
loop_
_entity.id
_entity.type
_entity.pdbx_description
1 polymer ?
#
loop_
_entity_poly.entity_id
_entity_poly.type
_entity_poly.pdbx_seq_one_letter_code
_entity_poly.pdbx_strand_id
1 'polypeptide(L)'
;MTSTDSRTTKPLKFAAVGLDHGHILGLVHGLIGAGAECAGLWSETDTPHTAALAERAPHIPRVAEADELLTDPDIALIVTAAVPARRTEIAVAAMRNGKDVVTDKPGAITLDQLAEVRTAVAETGRFWSVAFSERTASRATVHARRLIEEGAIGQVVQTMGTGPHHLRPHTRPSWTFDPGLAGGILADIASHQVDQFLYLTGSTSAEVVSSTVGNFAHPEYPQFEDFGEVVLRSPHAHGYARVDWYTPDGLGVWGDGRLTVLGTEGYLEVRKNIDLLGRPGGDHLFLVNGKDTQYLQSDDVELPYFPAILDDVVRRGDTAIPQELVLTATELALTAQANATRVGGLS
;
A
#
# COMPACT_ATOMS: atom_id res chain seq x y z
N MET A 1 -13.01 42.69 16.34
CA MET A 1 -13.03 41.62 17.34
C MET A 1 -13.69 40.42 16.71
N THR A 2 -12.93 39.60 16.04
CA THR A 2 -13.41 38.33 15.45
C THR A 2 -13.04 37.21 16.41
N SER A 3 -14.06 36.69 17.08
CA SER A 3 -13.99 35.55 17.98
C SER A 3 -13.57 34.33 17.14
N THR A 4 -12.35 33.87 17.29
CA THR A 4 -11.91 32.53 16.87
C THR A 4 -12.50 31.51 17.83
N ASP A 5 -13.63 30.92 17.41
CA ASP A 5 -14.27 29.80 18.10
C ASP A 5 -13.34 28.56 17.95
N SER A 6 -12.40 28.44 18.84
CA SER A 6 -11.55 27.23 18.97
C SER A 6 -12.38 26.14 19.63
N ARG A 7 -13.32 25.54 18.90
CA ARG A 7 -13.86 24.25 19.30
C ARG A 7 -12.73 23.23 19.24
N THR A 8 -12.21 22.86 20.37
CA THR A 8 -11.38 21.68 20.53
C THR A 8 -12.25 20.46 20.22
N THR A 9 -12.34 20.12 18.93
CA THR A 9 -12.94 18.85 18.51
C THR A 9 -12.08 17.74 19.12
N LYS A 10 -12.72 16.80 19.87
CA LYS A 10 -12.01 15.62 20.37
C LYS A 10 -11.29 14.94 19.20
N PRO A 11 -10.04 14.47 19.39
CA PRO A 11 -9.35 13.75 18.34
C PRO A 11 -10.15 12.53 17.91
N LEU A 12 -10.13 12.21 16.61
CA LEU A 12 -10.71 10.99 16.08
C LEU A 12 -10.00 9.80 16.70
N LYS A 13 -10.77 8.85 17.23
CA LYS A 13 -10.21 7.60 17.77
C LYS A 13 -10.15 6.51 16.70
N PHE A 14 -9.01 5.84 16.65
CA PHE A 14 -8.82 4.62 15.89
C PHE A 14 -8.24 3.51 16.76
N ALA A 15 -8.33 2.26 16.29
CA ALA A 15 -7.68 1.13 16.93
C ALA A 15 -6.93 0.28 15.91
N ALA A 16 -5.89 -0.44 16.37
CA ALA A 16 -5.13 -1.37 15.55
C ALA A 16 -5.49 -2.82 15.92
N VAL A 17 -5.98 -3.59 14.94
CA VAL A 17 -6.45 -4.97 15.10
C VAL A 17 -5.70 -5.88 14.12
N GLY A 18 -4.89 -6.82 14.64
CA GLY A 18 -4.00 -7.67 13.84
C GLY A 18 -2.68 -6.96 13.49
N LEU A 19 -1.61 -7.33 14.17
CA LEU A 19 -0.32 -6.66 14.13
C LEU A 19 0.80 -7.60 13.64
N ASP A 20 0.49 -8.44 12.63
CA ASP A 20 1.40 -9.49 12.18
C ASP A 20 2.47 -8.99 11.19
N HIS A 21 2.23 -7.86 10.52
CA HIS A 21 3.16 -7.27 9.56
C HIS A 21 3.70 -5.92 10.04
N GLY A 22 4.99 -5.66 9.75
CA GLY A 22 5.70 -4.47 10.23
C GLY A 22 5.14 -3.12 9.77
N HIS A 23 4.36 -3.09 8.70
CA HIS A 23 3.72 -1.86 8.22
C HIS A 23 2.73 -1.26 9.22
N ILE A 24 2.24 -2.05 10.18
CA ILE A 24 1.37 -1.54 11.26
C ILE A 24 2.01 -0.37 12.02
N LEU A 25 3.34 -0.41 12.19
CA LEU A 25 4.07 0.69 12.84
C LEU A 25 3.89 2.01 12.09
N GLY A 26 4.01 1.97 10.77
CA GLY A 26 3.81 3.14 9.90
C GLY A 26 2.36 3.62 9.89
N LEU A 27 1.38 2.71 9.88
CA LEU A 27 -0.05 3.05 9.92
C LEU A 27 -0.41 3.74 11.24
N VAL A 28 -0.01 3.17 12.38
CA VAL A 28 -0.30 3.75 13.71
C VAL A 28 0.39 5.11 13.87
N HIS A 29 1.70 5.20 13.55
CA HIS A 29 2.43 6.46 13.67
C HIS A 29 1.90 7.53 12.72
N GLY A 30 1.52 7.16 11.49
CA GLY A 30 0.99 8.10 10.50
C GLY A 30 -0.34 8.73 10.94
N LEU A 31 -1.26 7.93 11.49
CA LEU A 31 -2.53 8.42 12.02
C LEU A 31 -2.36 9.28 13.27
N ILE A 32 -1.49 8.88 14.20
CA ILE A 32 -1.16 9.70 15.37
C ILE A 32 -0.52 11.02 14.94
N GLY A 33 0.42 10.98 14.00
CA GLY A 33 1.06 12.17 13.43
C GLY A 33 0.09 13.10 12.71
N ALA A 34 -1.01 12.57 12.17
CA ALA A 34 -2.11 13.35 11.58
C ALA A 34 -3.13 13.88 12.62
N GLY A 35 -2.96 13.56 13.90
CA GLY A 35 -3.78 14.11 15.00
C GLY A 35 -4.86 13.15 15.52
N ALA A 36 -4.88 11.88 15.12
CA ALA A 36 -5.78 10.89 15.69
C ALA A 36 -5.24 10.29 17.00
N GLU A 37 -6.14 9.76 17.81
CA GLU A 37 -5.85 9.04 19.06
C GLU A 37 -5.98 7.53 18.85
N CYS A 38 -4.93 6.76 19.17
CA CYS A 38 -5.00 5.31 19.17
C CYS A 38 -5.65 4.83 20.49
N ALA A 39 -6.86 4.33 20.41
CA ALA A 39 -7.64 3.89 21.56
C ALA A 39 -7.23 2.51 22.10
N GLY A 40 -6.60 1.67 21.27
CA GLY A 40 -6.14 0.35 21.69
C GLY A 40 -5.51 -0.47 20.58
N LEU A 41 -4.86 -1.55 21.02
CA LEU A 41 -4.17 -2.53 20.17
C LEU A 41 -4.68 -3.94 20.51
N TRP A 42 -4.89 -4.74 19.47
CA TRP A 42 -5.11 -6.16 19.62
C TRP A 42 -4.32 -6.97 18.59
N SER A 43 -3.76 -8.09 19.03
CA SER A 43 -3.09 -9.07 18.18
C SER A 43 -3.32 -10.46 18.76
N GLU A 44 -3.63 -11.41 17.90
CA GLU A 44 -3.85 -12.81 18.30
C GLU A 44 -2.59 -13.42 18.94
N THR A 45 -1.42 -13.03 18.45
CA THR A 45 -0.12 -13.48 18.96
C THR A 45 0.80 -12.30 19.24
N ASP A 46 1.79 -12.54 20.12
CA ASP A 46 2.88 -11.58 20.31
C ASP A 46 3.83 -11.63 19.11
N THR A 47 4.04 -10.47 18.51
CA THR A 47 4.95 -10.28 17.39
C THR A 47 6.04 -9.26 17.77
N PRO A 48 7.16 -9.19 17.03
CA PRO A 48 8.13 -8.12 17.23
C PRO A 48 7.51 -6.72 17.08
N HIS A 49 6.40 -6.61 16.34
CA HIS A 49 5.72 -5.34 16.09
C HIS A 49 4.83 -4.93 17.26
N THR A 50 4.18 -5.89 17.95
CA THR A 50 3.47 -5.64 19.21
C THR A 50 4.43 -5.15 20.28
N ALA A 51 5.60 -5.78 20.42
CA ALA A 51 6.64 -5.34 21.35
C ALA A 51 7.16 -3.94 21.03
N ALA A 52 7.42 -3.65 19.75
CA ALA A 52 7.88 -2.33 19.31
C ALA A 52 6.85 -1.21 19.56
N LEU A 53 5.55 -1.50 19.41
CA LEU A 53 4.48 -0.54 19.75
C LEU A 53 4.39 -0.34 21.25
N ALA A 54 4.45 -1.40 22.05
CA ALA A 54 4.44 -1.30 23.51
C ALA A 54 5.63 -0.47 24.06
N GLU A 55 6.79 -0.58 23.44
CA GLU A 55 7.97 0.21 23.81
C GLU A 55 7.83 1.69 23.41
N ARG A 56 7.41 1.96 22.16
CA ARG A 56 7.36 3.32 21.61
C ARG A 56 6.14 4.12 22.03
N ALA A 57 5.05 3.44 22.37
CA ALA A 57 3.77 4.04 22.75
C ALA A 57 3.12 3.30 23.94
N PRO A 58 3.79 3.25 25.12
CA PRO A 58 3.33 2.46 26.28
C PRO A 58 1.99 2.95 26.87
N HIS A 59 1.53 4.12 26.45
CA HIS A 59 0.25 4.67 26.87
C HIS A 59 -0.95 4.09 26.10
N ILE A 60 -0.71 3.39 24.97
CA ILE A 60 -1.77 2.77 24.20
C ILE A 60 -2.11 1.41 24.84
N PRO A 61 -3.36 1.21 25.30
CA PRO A 61 -3.74 -0.03 25.95
C PRO A 61 -3.77 -1.18 24.96
N ARG A 62 -3.37 -2.36 25.44
CA ARG A 62 -3.60 -3.62 24.74
C ARG A 62 -4.80 -4.31 25.37
N VAL A 63 -5.78 -4.67 24.54
CA VAL A 63 -6.99 -5.37 24.98
C VAL A 63 -6.84 -6.89 24.84
N ALA A 64 -7.70 -7.63 25.55
CA ALA A 64 -7.69 -9.09 25.52
C ALA A 64 -8.38 -9.66 24.28
N GLU A 65 -9.47 -9.03 23.83
CA GLU A 65 -10.29 -9.51 22.73
C GLU A 65 -10.45 -8.43 21.65
N ALA A 66 -10.41 -8.83 20.38
CA ALA A 66 -10.59 -7.91 19.24
C ALA A 66 -11.94 -7.18 19.30
N ASP A 67 -12.97 -7.87 19.76
CA ASP A 67 -14.33 -7.35 19.84
C ASP A 67 -14.44 -6.12 20.76
N GLU A 68 -13.60 -5.99 21.78
CA GLU A 68 -13.55 -4.80 22.63
C GLU A 68 -13.28 -3.53 21.80
N LEU A 69 -12.46 -3.63 20.74
CA LEU A 69 -12.15 -2.52 19.85
C LEU A 69 -13.13 -2.40 18.67
N LEU A 70 -13.54 -3.54 18.12
CA LEU A 70 -14.44 -3.58 16.96
C LEU A 70 -15.84 -3.07 17.29
N THR A 71 -16.32 -3.26 18.53
CA THR A 71 -17.67 -2.86 18.95
C THR A 71 -17.71 -1.53 19.72
N ASP A 72 -16.56 -0.96 20.13
CA ASP A 72 -16.52 0.31 20.86
C ASP A 72 -17.08 1.46 20.00
N PRO A 73 -18.19 2.10 20.40
CA PRO A 73 -18.82 3.16 19.61
C PRO A 73 -17.97 4.43 19.48
N ASP A 74 -16.98 4.63 20.35
CA ASP A 74 -16.08 5.78 20.31
C ASP A 74 -14.99 5.65 19.24
N ILE A 75 -14.72 4.44 18.74
CA ILE A 75 -13.72 4.17 17.70
C ILE A 75 -14.38 4.31 16.34
N ALA A 76 -13.85 5.19 15.50
CA ALA A 76 -14.39 5.46 14.16
C ALA A 76 -13.64 4.72 13.04
N LEU A 77 -12.38 4.34 13.28
CA LEU A 77 -11.48 3.77 12.27
C LEU A 77 -10.73 2.56 12.85
N ILE A 78 -10.67 1.48 12.09
CA ILE A 78 -9.80 0.33 12.37
C ILE A 78 -8.64 0.33 11.38
N VAL A 79 -7.43 0.09 11.89
CA VAL A 79 -6.27 -0.21 11.05
C VAL A 79 -5.82 -1.65 11.27
N THR A 80 -5.43 -2.33 10.19
CA THR A 80 -4.97 -3.71 10.29
C THR A 80 -3.77 -4.00 9.40
N ALA A 81 -2.83 -4.75 9.95
CA ALA A 81 -1.75 -5.41 9.23
C ALA A 81 -1.61 -6.87 9.73
N ALA A 82 -2.74 -7.52 9.91
CA ALA A 82 -2.84 -8.94 10.22
C ALA A 82 -2.19 -9.79 9.11
N VAL A 83 -2.05 -11.10 9.35
CA VAL A 83 -1.75 -12.06 8.28
C VAL A 83 -2.70 -11.78 7.11
N PRO A 84 -2.21 -11.63 5.86
CA PRO A 84 -3.02 -11.16 4.74
C PRO A 84 -4.36 -11.90 4.57
N ALA A 85 -4.38 -13.23 4.75
CA ALA A 85 -5.60 -14.04 4.69
C ALA A 85 -6.69 -13.63 5.69
N ARG A 86 -6.34 -12.97 6.79
CA ARG A 86 -7.26 -12.57 7.88
C ARG A 86 -7.76 -11.13 7.77
N ARG A 87 -7.16 -10.32 6.90
CA ARG A 87 -7.45 -8.88 6.80
C ARG A 87 -8.87 -8.59 6.38
N THR A 88 -9.41 -9.36 5.44
CA THR A 88 -10.80 -9.23 4.97
C THR A 88 -11.81 -9.47 6.08
N GLU A 89 -11.64 -10.53 6.86
CA GLU A 89 -12.51 -10.85 7.99
C GLU A 89 -12.57 -9.69 9.00
N ILE A 90 -11.39 -9.16 9.39
CA ILE A 90 -11.30 -8.01 10.30
C ILE A 90 -11.97 -6.77 9.69
N ALA A 91 -11.70 -6.50 8.40
CA ALA A 91 -12.26 -5.33 7.72
C ALA A 91 -13.80 -5.40 7.63
N VAL A 92 -14.35 -6.53 7.24
CA VAL A 92 -15.80 -6.76 7.13
C VAL A 92 -16.47 -6.63 8.51
N ALA A 93 -15.88 -7.25 9.54
CA ALA A 93 -16.37 -7.12 10.91
C ALA A 93 -16.36 -5.66 11.40
N ALA A 94 -15.28 -4.92 11.14
CA ALA A 94 -15.16 -3.51 11.48
C ALA A 94 -16.23 -2.66 10.79
N MET A 95 -16.40 -2.81 9.46
CA MET A 95 -17.39 -2.06 8.69
C MET A 95 -18.83 -2.34 9.16
N ARG A 96 -19.18 -3.60 9.44
CA ARG A 96 -20.49 -3.97 9.98
C ARG A 96 -20.75 -3.43 11.37
N ASN A 97 -19.69 -3.13 12.15
CA ASN A 97 -19.78 -2.40 13.42
C ASN A 97 -19.66 -0.88 13.24
N GLY A 98 -19.83 -0.37 12.02
CA GLY A 98 -19.87 1.05 11.74
C GLY A 98 -18.51 1.76 11.73
N LYS A 99 -17.40 1.04 11.55
CA LYS A 99 -16.05 1.59 11.47
C LYS A 99 -15.59 1.69 10.02
N ASP A 100 -14.83 2.72 9.69
CA ASP A 100 -14.05 2.76 8.47
C ASP A 100 -12.78 1.92 8.64
N VAL A 101 -12.13 1.51 7.54
CA VAL A 101 -10.98 0.61 7.61
C VAL A 101 -9.83 1.11 6.74
N VAL A 102 -8.63 1.09 7.31
CA VAL A 102 -7.37 1.14 6.56
C VAL A 102 -6.64 -0.18 6.78
N THR A 103 -6.41 -0.91 5.72
CA THR A 103 -5.63 -2.16 5.76
C THR A 103 -4.27 -1.98 5.12
N ASP A 104 -3.30 -2.74 5.58
CA ASP A 104 -2.05 -2.94 4.86
C ASP A 104 -2.28 -3.74 3.56
N LYS A 105 -1.38 -3.64 2.60
CA LYS A 105 -1.37 -4.44 1.36
C LYS A 105 -0.84 -5.88 1.61
N PRO A 106 -1.33 -6.89 0.92
CA PRO A 106 -2.58 -6.89 0.16
C PRO A 106 -3.78 -6.76 1.11
N GLY A 107 -4.78 -6.00 0.68
CA GLY A 107 -5.99 -5.83 1.49
C GLY A 107 -6.91 -7.06 1.48
N ALA A 108 -6.82 -7.85 0.42
CA ALA A 108 -7.44 -9.16 0.23
C ALA A 108 -6.47 -10.05 -0.56
N ILE A 109 -6.61 -11.37 -0.44
CA ILE A 109 -5.75 -12.35 -1.14
C ILE A 109 -6.50 -13.17 -2.20
N THR A 110 -7.82 -13.07 -2.27
CA THR A 110 -8.66 -13.72 -3.28
C THR A 110 -9.73 -12.78 -3.80
N LEU A 111 -10.25 -13.07 -5.01
CA LEU A 111 -11.38 -12.33 -5.58
C LEU A 111 -12.65 -12.49 -4.76
N ASP A 112 -12.86 -13.66 -4.13
CA ASP A 112 -14.00 -13.89 -3.24
C ASP A 112 -13.92 -12.98 -2.01
N GLN A 113 -12.77 -12.87 -1.38
CA GLN A 113 -12.54 -11.91 -0.27
C GLN A 113 -12.80 -10.46 -0.70
N LEU A 114 -12.37 -10.08 -1.91
CA LEU A 114 -12.65 -8.74 -2.42
C LEU A 114 -14.16 -8.53 -2.66
N ALA A 115 -14.90 -9.55 -3.10
CA ALA A 115 -16.36 -9.50 -3.24
C ALA A 115 -17.05 -9.31 -1.89
N GLU A 116 -16.55 -9.95 -0.83
CA GLU A 116 -17.04 -9.72 0.55
C GLU A 116 -16.80 -8.27 1.00
N VAL A 117 -15.61 -7.71 0.72
CA VAL A 117 -15.32 -6.29 1.00
C VAL A 117 -16.28 -5.37 0.25
N ARG A 118 -16.46 -5.58 -1.08
CA ARG A 118 -17.41 -4.79 -1.90
C ARG A 118 -18.83 -4.83 -1.31
N THR A 119 -19.27 -5.99 -0.89
CA THR A 119 -20.57 -6.17 -0.24
C THR A 119 -20.66 -5.37 1.06
N ALA A 120 -19.66 -5.49 1.93
CA ALA A 120 -19.65 -4.75 3.19
C ALA A 120 -19.60 -3.24 3.00
N VAL A 121 -18.81 -2.73 2.05
CA VAL A 121 -18.79 -1.30 1.66
C VAL A 121 -20.18 -0.84 1.22
N ALA A 122 -20.84 -1.62 0.34
CA ALA A 122 -22.17 -1.27 -0.17
C ALA A 122 -23.26 -1.31 0.94
N GLU A 123 -23.22 -2.32 1.81
CA GLU A 123 -24.19 -2.50 2.91
C GLU A 123 -24.06 -1.42 4.00
N THR A 124 -22.83 -1.01 4.31
CA THR A 124 -22.55 -0.18 5.50
C THR A 124 -22.30 1.28 5.17
N GLY A 125 -21.97 1.61 3.93
CA GLY A 125 -21.50 2.95 3.53
C GLY A 125 -20.19 3.34 4.20
N ARG A 126 -19.42 2.37 4.73
CA ARG A 126 -18.07 2.59 5.28
C ARG A 126 -17.04 2.44 4.19
N PHE A 127 -15.94 3.19 4.28
CA PHE A 127 -14.86 3.00 3.33
C PHE A 127 -13.89 1.92 3.78
N TRP A 128 -13.25 1.32 2.81
CA TRP A 128 -12.14 0.40 2.96
C TRP A 128 -10.97 0.91 2.11
N SER A 129 -9.88 1.31 2.74
CA SER A 129 -8.67 1.80 2.08
C SER A 129 -7.53 0.81 2.26
N VAL A 130 -6.70 0.67 1.22
CA VAL A 130 -5.45 -0.10 1.27
C VAL A 130 -4.27 0.87 1.24
N ALA A 131 -3.37 0.74 2.20
CA ALA A 131 -2.19 1.58 2.30
C ALA A 131 -1.11 1.13 1.30
N PHE A 132 -1.25 1.52 0.05
CA PHE A 132 -0.24 1.32 -0.98
C PHE A 132 0.94 2.26 -0.76
N SER A 133 1.93 1.82 0.02
CA SER A 133 3.02 2.68 0.51
C SER A 133 3.89 3.29 -0.60
N GLU A 134 3.96 2.67 -1.79
CA GLU A 134 4.66 3.24 -2.95
C GLU A 134 4.00 4.53 -3.47
N ARG A 135 2.72 4.74 -3.15
CA ARG A 135 1.98 5.98 -3.38
C ARG A 135 1.87 6.82 -2.12
N THR A 136 1.44 6.20 -1.01
CA THR A 136 1.03 6.95 0.19
C THR A 136 2.18 7.40 1.06
N ALA A 137 3.38 6.81 0.90
CA ALA A 137 4.57 7.08 1.69
C ALA A 137 5.81 7.44 0.84
N SER A 138 5.68 7.60 -0.49
CA SER A 138 6.75 8.07 -1.37
C SER A 138 6.52 9.51 -1.79
N ARG A 139 7.36 10.41 -1.30
CA ARG A 139 7.32 11.84 -1.66
C ARG A 139 7.60 12.08 -3.13
N ALA A 140 8.53 11.30 -3.71
CA ALA A 140 8.84 11.39 -5.14
C ALA A 140 7.67 10.95 -6.02
N THR A 141 6.88 9.94 -5.60
CA THR A 141 5.67 9.53 -6.33
C THR A 141 4.58 10.62 -6.28
N VAL A 142 4.39 11.25 -5.11
CA VAL A 142 3.46 12.39 -4.98
C VAL A 142 3.92 13.59 -5.81
N HIS A 143 5.21 13.87 -5.82
CA HIS A 143 5.79 14.94 -6.63
C HIS A 143 5.64 14.66 -8.14
N ALA A 144 5.93 13.43 -8.55
CA ALA A 144 5.74 13.01 -9.95
C ALA A 144 4.28 13.22 -10.41
N ARG A 145 3.30 12.88 -9.57
CA ARG A 145 1.88 13.13 -9.88
C ARG A 145 1.58 14.61 -10.10
N ARG A 146 2.09 15.49 -9.23
CA ARG A 146 1.92 16.95 -9.39
C ARG A 146 2.50 17.43 -10.72
N LEU A 147 3.71 17.00 -11.07
CA LEU A 147 4.34 17.36 -12.35
C LEU A 147 3.53 16.86 -13.56
N ILE A 148 2.93 15.67 -13.47
CA ILE A 148 2.05 15.13 -14.51
C ILE A 148 0.80 16.03 -14.67
N GLU A 149 0.19 16.41 -13.56
CA GLU A 149 -0.98 17.32 -13.54
C GLU A 149 -0.66 18.72 -14.08
N GLU A 150 0.56 19.19 -13.89
CA GLU A 150 1.10 20.43 -14.46
C GLU A 150 1.48 20.31 -15.94
N GLY A 151 1.38 19.11 -16.53
CA GLY A 151 1.69 18.85 -17.94
C GLY A 151 3.17 18.74 -18.26
N ALA A 152 4.04 18.49 -17.28
CA ALA A 152 5.50 18.49 -17.44
C ALA A 152 6.02 17.48 -18.48
N ILE A 153 5.27 16.40 -18.76
CA ILE A 153 5.63 15.33 -19.70
C ILE A 153 4.53 15.06 -20.75
N GLY A 154 3.53 15.93 -20.84
CA GLY A 154 2.37 15.70 -21.71
C GLY A 154 1.44 14.58 -21.19
N GLN A 155 0.76 13.87 -22.08
CA GLN A 155 -0.09 12.74 -21.71
C GLN A 155 0.75 11.51 -21.34
N VAL A 156 0.43 10.86 -20.21
CA VAL A 156 1.09 9.62 -19.82
C VAL A 156 0.71 8.49 -20.79
N VAL A 157 1.72 7.82 -21.31
CA VAL A 157 1.61 6.70 -22.26
C VAL A 157 1.88 5.37 -21.57
N GLN A 158 2.87 5.34 -20.66
CA GLN A 158 3.29 4.10 -20.02
C GLN A 158 3.84 4.36 -18.62
N THR A 159 3.60 3.41 -17.71
CA THR A 159 4.37 3.26 -16.48
C THR A 159 5.16 1.94 -16.52
N MET A 160 6.40 1.98 -16.03
CA MET A 160 7.22 0.79 -15.85
C MET A 160 7.78 0.81 -14.43
N GLY A 161 7.28 -0.10 -13.57
CA GLY A 161 7.63 -0.18 -12.17
C GLY A 161 8.42 -1.43 -11.83
N THR A 162 9.40 -1.32 -10.92
CA THR A 162 10.06 -2.46 -10.31
C THR A 162 9.93 -2.41 -8.80
N GLY A 163 9.57 -3.55 -8.18
CA GLY A 163 9.42 -3.70 -6.75
C GLY A 163 10.31 -4.82 -6.19
N PRO A 164 11.65 -4.73 -6.34
CA PRO A 164 12.53 -5.72 -5.75
C PRO A 164 12.53 -5.55 -4.22
N HIS A 165 12.47 -6.68 -3.50
CA HIS A 165 12.47 -6.72 -2.05
C HIS A 165 13.58 -7.64 -1.52
N HIS A 166 14.07 -7.33 -0.34
CA HIS A 166 15.01 -8.17 0.37
C HIS A 166 14.25 -9.25 1.15
N LEU A 167 14.43 -10.52 0.80
CA LEU A 167 13.68 -11.61 1.42
C LEU A 167 14.08 -11.81 2.89
N ARG A 168 15.37 -12.05 3.19
CA ARG A 168 15.87 -12.41 4.52
C ARG A 168 15.04 -13.52 5.16
N PRO A 169 15.04 -14.75 4.62
CA PRO A 169 14.09 -15.81 4.97
C PRO A 169 14.02 -16.10 6.47
N HIS A 170 15.18 -16.08 7.15
CA HIS A 170 15.29 -16.36 8.58
C HIS A 170 14.64 -15.33 9.51
N THR A 171 14.23 -14.16 8.96
CA THR A 171 13.54 -13.11 9.73
C THR A 171 12.04 -13.09 9.43
N ARG A 172 11.58 -13.88 8.43
CA ARG A 172 10.19 -13.88 8.01
C ARG A 172 9.35 -14.85 8.83
N PRO A 173 8.12 -14.48 9.17
CA PRO A 173 7.16 -15.44 9.71
C PRO A 173 6.81 -16.48 8.65
N SER A 174 6.44 -17.69 9.09
CA SER A 174 6.18 -18.83 8.20
C SER A 174 5.09 -18.59 7.17
N TRP A 175 4.07 -17.79 7.51
CA TRP A 175 2.98 -17.47 6.60
C TRP A 175 3.44 -16.73 5.33
N THR A 176 4.61 -16.07 5.35
CA THR A 176 5.19 -15.40 4.17
C THR A 176 5.41 -16.37 2.99
N PHE A 177 5.72 -17.63 3.29
CA PHE A 177 6.04 -18.66 2.31
C PHE A 177 4.82 -19.50 1.88
N ASP A 178 3.65 -19.22 2.45
CA ASP A 178 2.39 -19.89 2.12
C ASP A 178 1.49 -18.95 1.30
N PRO A 179 1.30 -19.18 -0.01
CA PRO A 179 0.41 -18.34 -0.83
C PRO A 179 -1.04 -18.30 -0.34
N GLY A 180 -1.49 -19.35 0.35
CA GLY A 180 -2.82 -19.39 0.98
C GLY A 180 -2.97 -18.41 2.14
N LEU A 181 -1.86 -17.94 2.72
CA LEU A 181 -1.84 -16.96 3.79
C LEU A 181 -1.34 -15.59 3.33
N ALA A 182 -0.35 -15.56 2.43
CA ALA A 182 0.29 -14.34 1.94
C ALA A 182 -0.40 -13.75 0.70
N GLY A 183 -1.03 -14.57 -0.14
CA GLY A 183 -1.76 -14.15 -1.34
C GLY A 183 -0.95 -14.21 -2.65
N GLY A 184 0.34 -14.56 -2.61
CA GLY A 184 1.22 -14.58 -3.76
C GLY A 184 1.88 -13.23 -4.08
N ILE A 185 2.94 -13.27 -4.91
CA ILE A 185 3.82 -12.11 -5.09
C ILE A 185 3.15 -10.95 -5.84
N LEU A 186 2.23 -11.25 -6.77
CA LEU A 186 1.55 -10.18 -7.53
C LEU A 186 0.50 -9.48 -6.66
N ALA A 187 -0.24 -10.22 -5.82
CA ALA A 187 -1.15 -9.62 -4.86
C ALA A 187 -0.38 -8.83 -3.76
N ASP A 188 0.72 -9.39 -3.25
CA ASP A 188 1.50 -8.77 -2.16
C ASP A 188 2.30 -7.56 -2.65
N ILE A 189 3.18 -7.71 -3.64
CA ILE A 189 4.11 -6.65 -4.02
C ILE A 189 3.61 -5.88 -5.23
N ALA A 190 3.18 -6.55 -6.32
CA ALA A 190 2.80 -5.85 -7.54
C ALA A 190 1.54 -4.98 -7.39
N SER A 191 0.73 -5.21 -6.35
CA SER A 191 -0.39 -4.32 -6.01
C SER A 191 0.03 -2.85 -5.87
N HIS A 192 1.24 -2.58 -5.41
CA HIS A 192 1.79 -1.23 -5.39
C HIS A 192 1.96 -0.62 -6.79
N GLN A 193 2.53 -1.38 -7.73
CA GLN A 193 2.77 -0.90 -9.09
C GLN A 193 1.45 -0.81 -9.88
N VAL A 194 0.48 -1.65 -9.56
CA VAL A 194 -0.89 -1.56 -10.10
C VAL A 194 -1.58 -0.28 -9.63
N ASP A 195 -1.53 0.05 -8.33
CA ASP A 195 -2.04 1.32 -7.81
C ASP A 195 -1.30 2.51 -8.43
N GLN A 196 0.03 2.48 -8.51
CA GLN A 196 0.82 3.54 -9.15
C GLN A 196 0.45 3.73 -10.62
N PHE A 197 0.18 2.64 -11.36
CA PHE A 197 -0.28 2.73 -12.74
C PHE A 197 -1.60 3.51 -12.83
N LEU A 198 -2.62 3.13 -12.08
CA LEU A 198 -3.91 3.83 -12.08
C LEU A 198 -3.75 5.29 -11.63
N TYR A 199 -3.00 5.52 -10.56
CA TYR A 199 -2.77 6.84 -9.98
C TYR A 199 -2.08 7.79 -10.96
N LEU A 200 -0.98 7.37 -11.59
CA LEU A 200 -0.15 8.26 -12.41
C LEU A 200 -0.71 8.45 -13.82
N THR A 201 -1.41 7.46 -14.36
CA THR A 201 -2.08 7.59 -15.66
C THR A 201 -3.44 8.30 -15.54
N GLY A 202 -4.02 8.39 -14.33
CA GLY A 202 -5.39 8.85 -14.13
C GLY A 202 -6.45 7.86 -14.64
N SER A 203 -6.06 6.59 -14.85
CA SER A 203 -6.97 5.54 -15.32
C SER A 203 -7.89 5.09 -14.18
N THR A 204 -9.17 5.00 -14.45
CA THR A 204 -10.18 4.47 -13.52
C THR A 204 -10.48 2.99 -13.75
N SER A 205 -10.00 2.43 -14.85
CA SER A 205 -10.12 1.02 -15.21
C SER A 205 -8.92 0.57 -16.04
N ALA A 206 -8.63 -0.72 -15.97
CA ALA A 206 -7.62 -1.38 -16.79
C ALA A 206 -7.93 -2.87 -16.91
N GLU A 207 -7.16 -3.56 -17.75
CA GLU A 207 -7.18 -5.01 -17.87
C GLU A 207 -5.77 -5.58 -17.65
N VAL A 208 -5.69 -6.79 -17.15
CA VAL A 208 -4.47 -7.58 -17.09
C VAL A 208 -4.28 -8.25 -18.45
N VAL A 209 -3.25 -7.81 -19.20
CA VAL A 209 -2.93 -8.36 -20.52
C VAL A 209 -2.19 -9.70 -20.38
N SER A 210 -1.25 -9.76 -19.44
CA SER A 210 -0.51 -10.96 -19.10
C SER A 210 0.08 -10.84 -17.69
N SER A 211 0.28 -11.98 -17.06
CA SER A 211 0.98 -12.08 -15.79
C SER A 211 1.77 -13.38 -15.69
N THR A 212 2.88 -13.34 -14.96
CA THR A 212 3.78 -14.47 -14.77
C THR A 212 4.25 -14.49 -13.33
N VAL A 213 4.34 -15.67 -12.73
CA VAL A 213 4.98 -15.87 -11.42
C VAL A 213 5.95 -17.05 -11.49
N GLY A 214 6.96 -17.06 -10.64
CA GLY A 214 7.93 -18.13 -10.59
C GLY A 214 8.59 -18.28 -9.23
N ASN A 215 9.24 -19.45 -9.07
CA ASN A 215 10.16 -19.73 -7.98
C ASN A 215 11.47 -20.25 -8.59
N PHE A 216 12.51 -19.45 -8.57
CA PHE A 216 13.79 -19.78 -9.21
C PHE A 216 14.90 -20.06 -8.20
N ALA A 217 14.78 -19.61 -6.96
CA ALA A 217 15.88 -19.67 -6.00
C ALA A 217 15.52 -20.28 -4.63
N HIS A 218 14.26 -20.61 -4.38
CA HIS A 218 13.78 -21.07 -3.07
C HIS A 218 13.06 -22.42 -3.15
N PRO A 219 13.77 -23.51 -3.54
CA PRO A 219 13.18 -24.85 -3.68
C PRO A 219 12.65 -25.43 -2.36
N GLU A 220 13.18 -24.95 -1.22
CA GLU A 220 12.72 -25.32 0.13
C GLU A 220 11.27 -24.85 0.42
N TYR A 221 10.78 -23.88 -0.34
CA TYR A 221 9.42 -23.37 -0.29
C TYR A 221 8.74 -23.53 -1.67
N PRO A 222 8.33 -24.74 -2.07
CA PRO A 222 7.96 -25.03 -3.46
C PRO A 222 6.72 -24.27 -3.96
N GLN A 223 5.88 -23.74 -3.08
CA GLN A 223 4.72 -22.92 -3.42
C GLN A 223 5.01 -21.41 -3.39
N PHE A 224 6.13 -21.01 -2.82
CA PHE A 224 6.53 -19.61 -2.74
C PHE A 224 6.81 -19.06 -4.15
N GLU A 225 6.61 -17.79 -4.30
CA GLU A 225 6.88 -17.05 -5.53
C GLU A 225 7.91 -15.98 -5.22
N ASP A 226 9.10 -16.13 -5.81
CA ASP A 226 10.21 -15.20 -5.62
C ASP A 226 10.36 -14.21 -6.78
N PHE A 227 9.56 -14.41 -7.85
CA PHE A 227 9.50 -13.54 -9.02
C PHE A 227 8.06 -13.41 -9.50
N GLY A 228 7.72 -12.20 -9.98
CA GLY A 228 6.46 -11.93 -10.66
C GLY A 228 6.54 -10.75 -11.61
N GLU A 229 5.72 -10.79 -12.64
CA GLU A 229 5.53 -9.67 -13.56
C GLU A 229 4.08 -9.58 -14.03
N VAL A 230 3.64 -8.37 -14.36
CA VAL A 230 2.32 -8.10 -14.91
C VAL A 230 2.36 -6.99 -15.95
N VAL A 231 1.59 -7.18 -17.01
CA VAL A 231 1.31 -6.17 -18.04
C VAL A 231 -0.13 -5.71 -17.93
N LEU A 232 -0.33 -4.41 -17.82
CA LEU A 232 -1.63 -3.76 -17.72
C LEU A 232 -1.91 -2.91 -18.97
N ARG A 233 -3.18 -2.77 -19.30
CA ARG A 233 -3.64 -1.86 -20.35
C ARG A 233 -4.90 -1.12 -19.90
N SER A 234 -4.89 0.21 -20.03
CA SER A 234 -6.08 1.06 -19.95
C SER A 234 -6.42 1.59 -21.34
N PRO A 235 -7.53 2.30 -21.52
CA PRO A 235 -7.87 2.89 -22.82
C PRO A 235 -6.79 3.82 -23.42
N HIS A 236 -5.91 4.37 -22.60
CA HIS A 236 -4.94 5.39 -23.07
C HIS A 236 -3.51 5.16 -22.58
N ALA A 237 -3.26 4.15 -21.78
CA ALA A 237 -1.91 3.90 -21.25
C ALA A 237 -1.63 2.41 -21.05
N HIS A 238 -0.34 2.07 -20.97
CA HIS A 238 0.17 0.74 -20.68
C HIS A 238 0.93 0.72 -19.36
N GLY A 239 0.88 -0.41 -18.63
CA GLY A 239 1.64 -0.64 -17.41
C GLY A 239 2.48 -1.90 -17.53
N TYR A 240 3.70 -1.85 -17.03
CA TYR A 240 4.53 -3.03 -16.79
C TYR A 240 5.05 -2.98 -15.36
N ALA A 241 4.93 -4.09 -14.65
CA ALA A 241 5.54 -4.24 -13.34
C ALA A 241 6.32 -5.55 -13.25
N ARG A 242 7.51 -5.49 -12.66
CA ARG A 242 8.28 -6.65 -12.21
C ARG A 242 8.53 -6.54 -10.72
N VAL A 243 8.26 -7.62 -10.01
CA VAL A 243 8.46 -7.73 -8.56
C VAL A 243 9.27 -8.97 -8.24
N ASP A 244 10.10 -8.90 -7.22
CA ASP A 244 10.97 -10.01 -6.88
C ASP A 244 11.48 -9.94 -5.44
N TRP A 245 12.01 -11.06 -4.94
CA TRP A 245 12.66 -11.19 -3.64
C TRP A 245 14.19 -11.31 -3.76
N TYR A 246 14.80 -10.65 -4.78
CA TYR A 246 16.21 -10.78 -5.12
C TYR A 246 17.08 -9.58 -4.80
N THR A 247 16.63 -8.68 -3.95
CA THR A 247 17.50 -7.59 -3.49
C THR A 247 18.72 -8.17 -2.77
N PRO A 248 19.94 -7.93 -3.27
CA PRO A 248 21.15 -8.49 -2.65
C PRO A 248 21.54 -7.72 -1.39
N ASP A 249 22.22 -8.41 -0.47
CA ASP A 249 22.67 -7.86 0.82
C ASP A 249 23.55 -6.63 0.67
N GLY A 250 24.34 -6.55 -0.40
CA GLY A 250 25.24 -5.42 -0.68
C GLY A 250 24.54 -4.10 -1.00
N LEU A 251 23.23 -4.10 -1.23
CA LEU A 251 22.51 -2.85 -1.57
C LEU A 251 22.35 -1.91 -0.38
N GLY A 252 22.31 -2.41 0.85
CA GLY A 252 22.20 -1.60 2.08
C GLY A 252 20.82 -1.01 2.36
N VAL A 253 19.84 -1.16 1.45
CA VAL A 253 18.44 -0.74 1.57
C VAL A 253 17.50 -1.91 1.28
N TRP A 254 16.22 -1.74 1.60
CA TRP A 254 15.20 -2.78 1.45
C TRP A 254 15.02 -3.28 0.01
N GLY A 255 15.13 -2.40 -0.97
CA GLY A 255 15.02 -2.71 -2.40
C GLY A 255 15.29 -1.48 -3.25
N ASP A 256 15.72 -1.68 -4.51
CA ASP A 256 15.90 -0.61 -5.49
C ASP A 256 14.59 -0.45 -6.30
N GLY A 257 13.54 0.02 -5.62
CA GLY A 257 12.25 0.32 -6.25
C GLY A 257 12.40 1.47 -7.24
N ARG A 258 12.06 1.21 -8.50
CA ARG A 258 12.13 2.19 -9.59
C ARG A 258 10.79 2.29 -10.29
N LEU A 259 10.49 3.50 -10.74
CA LEU A 259 9.30 3.77 -11.52
C LEU A 259 9.66 4.75 -12.63
N THR A 260 9.45 4.35 -13.89
CA THR A 260 9.53 5.25 -15.03
C THR A 260 8.13 5.56 -15.53
N VAL A 261 7.85 6.84 -15.77
CA VAL A 261 6.57 7.31 -16.33
C VAL A 261 6.87 8.01 -17.64
N LEU A 262 6.50 7.37 -18.75
CA LEU A 262 6.66 7.92 -20.08
C LEU A 262 5.43 8.72 -20.48
N GLY A 263 5.64 9.95 -20.88
CA GLY A 263 4.63 10.82 -21.48
C GLY A 263 4.94 11.15 -22.94
N THR A 264 4.02 11.85 -23.61
CA THR A 264 4.17 12.26 -25.02
C THR A 264 5.23 13.34 -25.24
N GLU A 265 5.61 14.08 -24.17
CA GLU A 265 6.55 15.20 -24.25
C GLU A 265 7.77 15.06 -23.34
N GLY A 266 7.92 13.91 -22.69
CA GLY A 266 9.04 13.63 -21.77
C GLY A 266 8.78 12.41 -20.90
N TYR A 267 9.65 12.24 -19.89
CA TYR A 267 9.48 11.17 -18.92
C TYR A 267 9.94 11.58 -17.52
N LEU A 268 9.45 10.86 -16.52
CA LEU A 268 9.89 10.93 -15.14
C LEU A 268 10.51 9.58 -14.73
N GLU A 269 11.54 9.61 -13.89
CA GLU A 269 12.06 8.43 -13.20
C GLU A 269 12.07 8.69 -11.69
N VAL A 270 11.44 7.80 -10.93
CA VAL A 270 11.48 7.77 -9.47
C VAL A 270 12.38 6.65 -9.01
N ARG A 271 13.27 6.93 -8.06
CA ARG A 271 14.03 5.95 -7.27
C ARG A 271 13.71 6.18 -5.80
N LYS A 272 12.89 5.31 -5.25
CA LYS A 272 12.32 5.51 -3.92
C LYS A 272 13.37 5.44 -2.81
N ASN A 273 14.24 4.45 -2.84
CA ASN A 273 15.06 4.10 -1.69
C ASN A 273 16.54 4.48 -1.83
N ILE A 274 17.07 4.54 -3.05
CA ILE A 274 18.51 4.73 -3.27
C ILE A 274 18.81 5.30 -4.67
N ASP A 275 19.80 6.19 -4.74
CA ASP A 275 20.51 6.50 -5.97
C ASP A 275 21.86 5.77 -5.99
N LEU A 276 22.03 4.86 -6.94
CA LEU A 276 23.28 4.08 -7.10
C LEU A 276 24.52 4.94 -7.39
N LEU A 277 24.37 6.19 -7.82
CA LEU A 277 25.46 7.15 -8.02
C LEU A 277 25.85 7.88 -6.73
N GLY A 278 25.23 7.53 -5.58
CA GLY A 278 25.65 7.96 -4.27
C GLY A 278 25.05 9.29 -3.79
N ARG A 279 23.97 9.79 -4.40
CA ARG A 279 23.20 10.86 -3.77
C ARG A 279 22.58 10.35 -2.47
N PRO A 280 22.66 11.10 -1.37
CA PRO A 280 22.12 10.65 -0.10
C PRO A 280 20.58 10.66 -0.09
N GLY A 281 20.00 9.88 0.82
CA GLY A 281 18.55 9.82 1.02
C GLY A 281 17.83 8.89 0.07
N GLY A 282 16.53 9.07 -0.03
CA GLY A 282 15.62 8.39 -0.93
C GLY A 282 14.75 9.41 -1.69
N ASP A 283 13.63 8.94 -2.25
CA ASP A 283 12.67 9.78 -2.98
C ASP A 283 13.31 10.66 -4.09
N HIS A 284 14.28 10.05 -4.82
CA HIS A 284 14.92 10.73 -5.95
C HIS A 284 13.97 10.79 -7.15
N LEU A 285 13.86 11.95 -7.77
CA LEU A 285 13.02 12.20 -8.93
C LEU A 285 13.84 12.87 -10.04
N PHE A 286 13.72 12.33 -11.24
CA PHE A 286 14.33 12.86 -12.45
C PHE A 286 13.24 13.21 -13.46
N LEU A 287 13.34 14.39 -14.04
CA LEU A 287 12.48 14.86 -15.13
C LEU A 287 13.31 15.11 -16.37
N VAL A 288 12.88 14.56 -17.49
CA VAL A 288 13.46 14.86 -18.82
C VAL A 288 12.31 15.22 -19.74
N ASN A 289 12.37 16.40 -20.36
CA ASN A 289 11.39 16.86 -21.33
C ASN A 289 12.04 17.71 -22.44
N GLY A 290 11.23 18.28 -23.31
CA GLY A 290 11.72 19.10 -24.44
C GLY A 290 12.47 20.38 -24.04
N LYS A 291 12.52 20.72 -22.76
CA LYS A 291 13.15 21.95 -22.25
C LYS A 291 14.41 21.66 -21.45
N ASP A 292 14.40 20.61 -20.62
CA ASP A 292 15.44 20.42 -19.61
C ASP A 292 15.56 18.95 -19.15
N THR A 293 16.69 18.69 -18.48
CA THR A 293 16.95 17.48 -17.70
C THR A 293 17.22 17.90 -16.26
N GLN A 294 16.34 17.51 -15.34
CA GLN A 294 16.38 17.95 -13.97
C GLN A 294 16.44 16.77 -12.98
N TYR A 295 17.22 16.94 -11.93
CA TYR A 295 17.09 16.19 -10.70
C TYR A 295 16.31 17.04 -9.69
N LEU A 296 15.20 16.50 -9.20
CA LEU A 296 14.28 17.18 -8.30
C LEU A 296 14.32 16.50 -6.94
N GLN A 297 14.55 17.28 -5.91
CA GLN A 297 14.41 16.81 -4.52
C GLN A 297 12.94 16.82 -4.11
N SER A 298 12.55 15.81 -3.35
CA SER A 298 11.16 15.66 -2.91
C SER A 298 11.01 15.71 -1.38
N ASP A 299 12.06 16.05 -0.65
CA ASP A 299 12.10 16.02 0.82
C ASP A 299 11.01 16.89 1.48
N ASP A 300 10.69 18.03 0.86
CA ASP A 300 9.69 18.99 1.36
C ASP A 300 8.27 18.71 0.86
N VAL A 301 8.08 17.64 0.07
CA VAL A 301 6.75 17.28 -0.43
C VAL A 301 5.94 16.64 0.70
N GLU A 302 4.81 17.25 1.03
CA GLU A 302 3.89 16.71 2.03
C GLU A 302 3.22 15.43 1.54
N LEU A 303 3.03 14.49 2.47
CA LEU A 303 2.30 13.24 2.25
C LEU A 303 0.84 13.43 2.71
N PRO A 304 -0.13 13.53 1.81
CA PRO A 304 -1.50 13.91 2.16
C PRO A 304 -2.32 12.75 2.74
N TYR A 305 -1.88 11.50 2.62
CA TYR A 305 -2.72 10.31 2.84
C TYR A 305 -3.39 10.27 4.22
N PHE A 306 -2.63 10.30 5.31
CA PHE A 306 -3.22 10.16 6.65
C PHE A 306 -4.11 11.34 7.05
N PRO A 307 -3.73 12.61 6.80
CA PRO A 307 -4.64 13.73 7.00
C PRO A 307 -5.95 13.58 6.19
N ALA A 308 -5.86 13.15 4.94
CA ALA A 308 -7.04 12.94 4.09
C ALA A 308 -7.91 11.78 4.60
N ILE A 309 -7.33 10.68 5.08
CA ILE A 309 -8.07 9.59 5.73
C ILE A 309 -8.90 10.12 6.92
N LEU A 310 -8.30 10.93 7.78
CA LEU A 310 -9.02 11.48 8.95
C LEU A 310 -10.15 12.42 8.52
N ASP A 311 -9.92 13.22 7.50
CA ASP A 311 -10.94 14.10 6.94
C ASP A 311 -12.09 13.29 6.30
N ASP A 312 -11.78 12.23 5.54
CA ASP A 312 -12.76 11.33 4.93
C ASP A 312 -13.62 10.60 5.98
N VAL A 313 -13.02 10.14 7.09
CA VAL A 313 -13.78 9.54 8.22
C VAL A 313 -14.79 10.54 8.77
N VAL A 314 -14.36 11.78 9.03
CA VAL A 314 -15.18 12.82 9.64
C VAL A 314 -16.27 13.33 8.70
N ARG A 315 -15.91 13.60 7.44
CA ARG A 315 -16.81 14.22 6.45
C ARG A 315 -17.54 13.22 5.57
N ARG A 316 -17.27 11.94 5.72
CA ARG A 316 -17.77 10.88 4.83
C ARG A 316 -17.33 11.13 3.39
N GLY A 317 -16.07 11.57 3.24
CA GLY A 317 -15.42 11.82 1.97
C GLY A 317 -14.81 10.58 1.35
N ASP A 318 -14.12 10.78 0.23
CA ASP A 318 -13.46 9.75 -0.59
C ASP A 318 -12.22 10.35 -1.29
N THR A 319 -11.43 11.13 -0.55
CA THR A 319 -10.38 11.99 -1.12
C THR A 319 -8.98 11.43 -0.95
N ALA A 320 -8.73 10.61 0.07
CA ALA A 320 -7.41 10.02 0.33
C ALA A 320 -6.98 9.07 -0.80
N ILE A 321 -7.81 8.09 -1.12
CA ILE A 321 -7.80 7.27 -2.33
C ILE A 321 -9.26 6.92 -2.63
N PRO A 322 -9.80 7.31 -3.80
CA PRO A 322 -11.17 6.99 -4.15
C PRO A 322 -11.49 5.51 -3.99
N GLN A 323 -12.62 5.19 -3.35
CA GLN A 323 -13.00 3.82 -2.99
C GLN A 323 -12.95 2.88 -4.18
N GLU A 324 -13.50 3.29 -5.33
CA GLU A 324 -13.49 2.47 -6.54
C GLU A 324 -12.08 2.25 -7.08
N LEU A 325 -11.17 3.19 -6.88
CA LEU A 325 -9.78 3.04 -7.31
C LEU A 325 -9.05 1.99 -6.45
N VAL A 326 -9.28 1.99 -5.14
CA VAL A 326 -8.74 0.97 -4.22
C VAL A 326 -9.24 -0.42 -4.61
N LEU A 327 -10.54 -0.55 -4.85
CA LEU A 327 -11.18 -1.80 -5.26
C LEU A 327 -10.65 -2.27 -6.62
N THR A 328 -10.54 -1.37 -7.59
CA THR A 328 -10.00 -1.66 -8.93
C THR A 328 -8.52 -2.09 -8.86
N ALA A 329 -7.68 -1.38 -8.10
CA ALA A 329 -6.27 -1.75 -7.97
C ALA A 329 -6.11 -3.13 -7.33
N THR A 330 -6.89 -3.43 -6.29
CA THR A 330 -6.89 -4.74 -5.64
C THR A 330 -7.39 -5.83 -6.58
N GLU A 331 -8.48 -5.60 -7.31
CA GLU A 331 -9.03 -6.55 -8.28
C GLU A 331 -8.04 -6.89 -9.40
N LEU A 332 -7.36 -5.89 -9.96
CA LEU A 332 -6.34 -6.09 -10.98
C LEU A 332 -5.17 -6.92 -10.46
N ALA A 333 -4.68 -6.64 -9.26
CA ALA A 333 -3.58 -7.40 -8.65
C ALA A 333 -3.99 -8.86 -8.37
N LEU A 334 -5.20 -9.09 -7.85
CA LEU A 334 -5.75 -10.43 -7.60
C LEU A 334 -6.03 -11.18 -8.90
N THR A 335 -6.52 -10.49 -9.93
CA THR A 335 -6.74 -11.07 -11.27
C THR A 335 -5.41 -11.48 -11.91
N ALA A 336 -4.38 -10.64 -11.78
CA ALA A 336 -3.04 -10.96 -12.24
C ALA A 336 -2.49 -12.20 -11.51
N GLN A 337 -2.66 -12.28 -10.20
CA GLN A 337 -2.22 -13.43 -9.40
C GLN A 337 -2.97 -14.71 -9.77
N ALA A 338 -4.28 -14.65 -9.89
CA ALA A 338 -5.12 -15.82 -10.18
C ALA A 338 -4.89 -16.41 -11.57
N ASN A 339 -4.55 -15.56 -12.56
CA ASN A 339 -4.36 -15.94 -13.95
C ASN A 339 -2.89 -16.06 -14.38
N ALA A 340 -1.96 -15.96 -13.44
CA ALA A 340 -0.54 -15.93 -13.75
C ALA A 340 -0.06 -17.27 -14.36
N THR A 341 0.71 -17.16 -15.44
CA THR A 341 1.47 -18.29 -15.96
C THR A 341 2.62 -18.58 -15.00
N ARG A 342 2.70 -19.82 -14.51
CA ARG A 342 3.83 -20.22 -13.66
C ARG A 342 5.01 -20.63 -14.52
N VAL A 343 6.17 -20.04 -14.24
CA VAL A 343 7.45 -20.33 -14.90
C VAL A 343 8.52 -20.67 -13.84
N GLY A 344 9.60 -21.33 -14.26
CA GLY A 344 10.69 -21.66 -13.35
C GLY A 344 10.23 -22.68 -12.30
N GLY A 345 10.31 -23.95 -12.62
CA GLY A 345 10.34 -25.02 -11.65
C GLY A 345 11.75 -25.56 -11.66
N LEU A 346 12.42 -25.64 -10.52
CA LEU A 346 13.61 -26.46 -10.42
C LEU A 346 13.16 -27.90 -10.70
N SER A 347 13.51 -28.40 -11.91
CA SER A 347 13.28 -29.80 -12.33
C SER A 347 14.14 -30.75 -11.53
#